data_a052b8049777e4baaabafaa8087eef90
#
_entry.id   a052b8049777e4baaabafaa8087eef90
#
_cell.length_a   1.000
_cell.length_b   1.000
_cell.length_c   1.000
_cell.angle_alpha   90.00
_cell.angle_beta   90.00
_cell.angle_gamma   90.00
#
_symmetry.space_group_name_H-M   'P 1'
#
loop_
_entity.id
_entity.type
_entity.pdbx_description
1 polymer ?
#
loop_
_entity_poly.entity_id
_entity_poly.type
_entity_poly.pdbx_seq_one_letter_code
_entity_poly.pdbx_strand_id
1 'polypeptide(L)'
;MKITKIIFLILGLLCEQIDAQIVFSSDSKYNADLSVNVVNSKYNADLLVYKVSSKYNADGNKGLWYFTDSKYNSDKKIYFVDSKYNADLLIYFVDSKYNAGWENKSKKHLMY
;
A
#
# COMPACT_ATOMS: atom_id res chain seq x y z
N MET A 1 -11.28 34.85 13.88
CA MET A 1 -12.13 33.68 14.02
C MET A 1 -12.10 32.76 12.78
N LYS A 2 -12.41 33.34 11.63
CA LYS A 2 -12.43 32.56 10.41
C LYS A 2 -11.06 32.03 10.04
N ILE A 3 -10.03 32.79 10.31
CA ILE A 3 -8.66 32.39 10.03
C ILE A 3 -8.27 31.16 10.84
N THR A 4 -8.72 31.10 12.07
CA THR A 4 -8.42 29.98 12.94
C THR A 4 -9.02 28.69 12.40
N LYS A 5 -10.23 28.77 11.87
CA LYS A 5 -10.88 27.57 11.31
C LYS A 5 -10.18 27.06 10.08
N ILE A 6 -9.68 27.97 9.25
CA ILE A 6 -8.97 27.59 8.04
C ILE A 6 -7.68 26.86 8.39
N ILE A 7 -6.95 27.37 9.37
CA ILE A 7 -5.72 26.75 9.82
C ILE A 7 -5.99 25.35 10.35
N PHE A 8 -7.08 25.19 11.07
CA PHE A 8 -7.44 23.91 11.63
C PHE A 8 -7.72 22.88 10.55
N LEU A 9 -8.40 23.28 9.49
CA LEU A 9 -8.66 22.37 8.37
C LEU A 9 -7.37 21.93 7.68
N ILE A 10 -6.43 22.83 7.53
CA ILE A 10 -5.15 22.49 6.91
C ILE A 10 -4.42 21.44 7.72
N LEU A 11 -4.44 21.57 9.03
CA LEU A 11 -3.80 20.58 9.90
C LEU A 11 -4.46 19.22 9.77
N GLY A 12 -5.77 19.18 9.64
CA GLY A 12 -6.47 17.93 9.44
C GLY A 12 -6.07 17.24 8.15
N LEU A 13 -5.91 18.01 7.07
CA LEU A 13 -5.49 17.46 5.81
C LEU A 13 -4.06 16.90 5.87
N LEU A 14 -3.18 17.59 6.58
CA LEU A 14 -1.81 17.12 6.73
C LEU A 14 -1.76 15.78 7.46
N CYS A 15 -2.60 15.59 8.47
CA CYS A 15 -2.66 14.32 9.18
C CYS A 15 -3.06 13.18 8.27
N GLU A 16 -3.95 13.43 7.31
CA GLU A 16 -4.39 12.39 6.39
C GLU A 16 -3.32 11.99 5.40
N GLN A 17 -2.30 12.81 5.21
CA GLN A 17 -1.24 12.52 4.27
C GLN A 17 -0.12 11.66 4.85
N ILE A 18 -0.18 11.38 6.14
CA ILE A 18 0.81 10.55 6.80
C ILE A 18 0.32 9.11 6.85
N ASP A 19 0.01 8.57 5.67
CA ASP A 19 -0.39 7.19 5.56
C ASP A 19 0.84 6.32 5.44
N ALA A 20 0.95 5.36 6.33
CA ALA A 20 2.00 4.36 6.22
C ALA A 20 1.43 3.14 5.52
N GLN A 21 2.28 2.43 4.79
CA GLN A 21 1.89 1.20 4.10
C GLN A 21 2.46 0.01 4.85
N ILE A 22 1.94 -0.20 6.06
CA ILE A 22 2.30 -1.34 6.89
C ILE A 22 1.36 -2.48 6.51
N VAL A 23 1.92 -3.54 5.94
CA VAL A 23 1.17 -4.59 5.29
C VAL A 23 1.31 -5.89 6.06
N PHE A 24 0.19 -6.56 6.30
CA PHE A 24 0.17 -7.88 6.90
C PHE A 24 -0.30 -8.90 5.86
N SER A 25 0.48 -9.98 5.71
CA SER A 25 0.11 -11.08 4.82
C SER A 25 -0.74 -12.07 5.58
N SER A 26 -2.03 -12.13 5.24
CA SER A 26 -3.00 -12.97 5.92
C SER A 26 -2.96 -14.39 5.38
N ASP A 27 -3.26 -15.37 6.24
CA ASP A 27 -3.39 -16.77 5.84
C ASP A 27 -4.75 -17.08 5.22
N SER A 28 -5.70 -16.15 5.33
CA SER A 28 -7.06 -16.37 4.85
C SER A 28 -7.54 -15.15 4.08
N LYS A 29 -8.11 -15.38 2.90
CA LYS A 29 -8.68 -14.31 2.12
C LYS A 29 -9.85 -13.62 2.82
N TYR A 30 -10.53 -14.33 3.71
CA TYR A 30 -11.69 -13.79 4.41
C TYR A 30 -11.29 -12.74 5.44
N ASN A 31 -10.03 -12.77 5.88
CA ASN A 31 -9.48 -11.81 6.84
C ASN A 31 -8.62 -10.76 6.17
N ALA A 32 -8.62 -10.71 4.85
CA ALA A 32 -7.80 -9.78 4.10
C ALA A 32 -8.66 -8.67 3.49
N ASP A 33 -8.04 -7.51 3.32
CA ASP A 33 -8.69 -6.37 2.67
C ASP A 33 -8.70 -6.54 1.15
N LEU A 34 -7.67 -7.19 0.61
CA LEU A 34 -7.59 -7.43 -0.84
C LEU A 34 -6.69 -8.62 -1.14
N SER A 35 -6.88 -9.18 -2.33
CA SER A 35 -6.07 -10.28 -2.85
C SER A 35 -5.00 -9.72 -3.78
N VAL A 36 -3.79 -10.27 -3.68
CA VAL A 36 -2.63 -9.76 -4.40
C VAL A 36 -1.93 -10.90 -5.12
N ASN A 37 -1.56 -10.68 -6.38
CA ASN A 37 -0.74 -11.63 -7.13
C ASN A 37 0.58 -10.96 -7.52
N VAL A 38 1.69 -11.68 -7.30
CA VAL A 38 3.01 -11.21 -7.70
C VAL A 38 3.27 -11.65 -9.13
N VAL A 39 3.41 -10.69 -10.04
CA VAL A 39 3.64 -10.99 -11.45
C VAL A 39 5.12 -11.04 -11.77
N ASN A 40 5.47 -11.68 -12.89
CA ASN A 40 6.86 -11.91 -13.28
C ASN A 40 7.49 -10.74 -14.04
N SER A 41 6.68 -9.79 -14.48
CA SER A 41 7.15 -8.67 -15.26
C SER A 41 6.55 -7.36 -14.74
N LYS A 42 7.38 -6.34 -14.62
CA LYS A 42 6.91 -5.04 -14.18
C LYS A 42 5.87 -4.45 -15.12
N TYR A 43 5.89 -4.85 -16.39
CA TYR A 43 4.94 -4.33 -17.38
C TYR A 43 3.52 -4.85 -17.16
N ASN A 44 3.38 -5.93 -16.40
CA ASN A 44 2.08 -6.50 -16.08
C ASN A 44 1.57 -6.09 -14.71
N ALA A 45 2.33 -5.31 -13.98
CA ALA A 45 1.98 -4.93 -12.61
C ALA A 45 1.12 -3.68 -12.58
N ASP A 46 0.23 -3.63 -11.59
CA ASP A 46 -0.51 -2.42 -11.26
C ASP A 46 0.33 -1.51 -10.39
N LEU A 47 1.15 -2.10 -9.51
CA LEU A 47 1.97 -1.38 -8.55
C LEU A 47 3.34 -2.03 -8.47
N LEU A 48 4.37 -1.21 -8.56
CA LEU A 48 5.75 -1.63 -8.33
C LEU A 48 6.05 -1.40 -6.86
N VAL A 49 6.41 -2.48 -6.15
CA VAL A 49 6.56 -2.47 -4.70
C VAL A 49 8.02 -2.62 -4.31
N TYR A 50 8.48 -1.74 -3.44
CA TYR A 50 9.77 -1.88 -2.79
C TYR A 50 9.55 -2.20 -1.32
N LYS A 51 10.13 -3.29 -0.84
CA LYS A 51 10.04 -3.69 0.57
C LYS A 51 11.01 -2.85 1.39
N VAL A 52 10.47 -2.07 2.31
CA VAL A 52 11.31 -1.29 3.20
C VAL A 52 11.57 -2.07 4.49
N SER A 53 12.72 -1.82 5.11
CA SER A 53 13.14 -2.55 6.31
C SER A 53 12.63 -1.92 7.59
N SER A 54 12.09 -0.71 7.53
CA SER A 54 11.56 -0.01 8.69
C SER A 54 10.19 0.54 8.38
N LYS A 55 9.25 0.40 9.33
CA LYS A 55 7.91 0.94 9.15
C LYS A 55 7.90 2.45 8.95
N TYR A 56 8.93 3.13 9.44
CA TYR A 56 9.05 4.58 9.29
C TYR A 56 9.36 5.00 7.85
N ASN A 57 9.81 4.06 7.03
CA ASN A 57 10.11 4.31 5.62
C ASN A 57 8.98 3.92 4.69
N ALA A 58 7.88 3.40 5.22
CA ALA A 58 6.73 2.94 4.45
C ALA A 58 5.67 4.03 4.33
N ASP A 59 6.08 5.23 4.03
CA ASP A 59 5.19 6.38 3.99
C ASP A 59 4.58 6.59 2.61
N GLY A 60 3.35 7.10 2.63
CA GLY A 60 2.62 7.41 1.42
C GLY A 60 2.11 6.18 0.70
N ASN A 61 1.21 6.39 -0.25
CA ASN A 61 0.66 5.33 -1.08
C ASN A 61 1.38 5.30 -2.42
N LYS A 62 2.63 4.83 -2.39
CA LYS A 62 3.51 4.86 -3.56
C LYS A 62 4.38 3.61 -3.69
N GLY A 63 3.92 2.50 -3.12
CA GLY A 63 4.60 1.21 -3.29
C GLY A 63 5.71 0.93 -2.28
N LEU A 64 5.87 1.73 -1.26
CA LEU A 64 6.83 1.45 -0.20
C LEU A 64 6.11 0.68 0.91
N TRP A 65 6.33 -0.63 0.95
CA TRP A 65 5.62 -1.51 1.87
C TRP A 65 6.55 -2.05 2.96
N TYR A 66 6.08 -1.97 4.19
CA TYR A 66 6.71 -2.65 5.31
C TYR A 66 5.82 -3.83 5.71
N PHE A 67 6.38 -5.04 5.67
CA PHE A 67 5.64 -6.25 6.06
C PHE A 67 5.79 -6.47 7.56
N THR A 68 4.66 -6.57 8.25
CA THR A 68 4.61 -6.78 9.69
C THR A 68 4.07 -8.16 10.01
N ASP A 69 4.47 -8.70 11.16
CA ASP A 69 3.94 -9.96 11.67
C ASP A 69 2.67 -9.75 12.50
N SER A 70 2.30 -8.51 12.77
CA SER A 70 1.16 -8.20 13.62
C SER A 70 0.01 -7.64 12.79
N LYS A 71 -1.08 -8.42 12.70
CA LYS A 71 -2.24 -7.97 11.94
C LYS A 71 -2.93 -6.78 12.58
N TYR A 72 -2.80 -6.62 13.89
CA TYR A 72 -3.47 -5.53 14.60
C TYR A 72 -2.79 -4.19 14.38
N ASN A 73 -1.53 -4.21 13.98
CA ASN A 73 -0.76 -3.00 13.75
C ASN A 73 -0.54 -2.71 12.26
N SER A 74 -1.28 -3.38 11.40
CA SER A 74 -1.15 -3.18 9.96
C SER A 74 -2.18 -2.18 9.44
N ASP A 75 -1.81 -1.49 8.36
CA ASP A 75 -2.70 -0.60 7.65
C ASP A 75 -3.53 -1.35 6.62
N LYS A 76 -2.95 -2.40 6.03
CA LYS A 76 -3.61 -3.24 5.05
C LYS A 76 -3.29 -4.70 5.30
N LYS A 77 -4.30 -5.53 5.19
CA LYS A 77 -4.15 -6.97 5.24
C LYS A 77 -4.36 -7.51 3.84
N ILE A 78 -3.36 -8.24 3.33
CA ILE A 78 -3.41 -8.76 1.97
C ILE A 78 -3.39 -10.28 2.01
N TYR A 79 -3.92 -10.90 0.96
CA TYR A 79 -3.87 -12.33 0.77
C TYR A 79 -3.25 -12.61 -0.59
N PHE A 80 -2.12 -13.32 -0.59
CA PHE A 80 -1.44 -13.67 -1.83
C PHE A 80 -2.16 -14.82 -2.53
N VAL A 81 -2.43 -14.64 -3.82
CA VAL A 81 -3.07 -15.66 -4.65
C VAL A 81 -2.12 -16.04 -5.79
N ASP A 82 -2.29 -17.28 -6.28
CA ASP A 82 -1.41 -17.82 -7.32
C ASP A 82 -1.81 -17.36 -8.73
N SER A 83 -3.06 -16.94 -8.91
CA SER A 83 -3.57 -16.57 -10.22
C SER A 83 -3.87 -15.08 -10.27
N LYS A 84 -3.38 -14.44 -11.35
CA LYS A 84 -3.67 -13.02 -11.57
C LYS A 84 -5.16 -12.76 -11.76
N TYR A 85 -5.90 -13.75 -12.21
CA TYR A 85 -7.34 -13.59 -12.45
C TYR A 85 -8.15 -13.52 -11.15
N ASN A 86 -7.58 -13.99 -10.05
CA ASN A 86 -8.21 -13.96 -8.74
C ASN A 86 -7.71 -12.81 -7.88
N ALA A 87 -6.85 -11.97 -8.39
CA ALA A 87 -6.24 -10.89 -7.64
C ALA A 87 -6.95 -9.57 -7.86
N ASP A 88 -7.07 -8.80 -6.79
CA ASP A 88 -7.54 -7.43 -6.89
C ASP A 88 -6.42 -6.52 -7.36
N LEU A 89 -5.18 -6.86 -7.04
CA LEU A 89 -4.01 -6.04 -7.30
C LEU A 89 -2.86 -6.90 -7.80
N LEU A 90 -2.23 -6.49 -8.89
CA LEU A 90 -1.04 -7.15 -9.43
C LEU A 90 0.19 -6.33 -9.04
N ILE A 91 1.15 -6.97 -8.39
CA ILE A 91 2.36 -6.27 -7.96
C ILE A 91 3.61 -6.91 -8.54
N TYR A 92 4.67 -6.14 -8.61
CA TYR A 92 6.01 -6.59 -8.97
C TYR A 92 6.98 -5.97 -8.00
N PHE A 93 7.83 -6.80 -7.38
CA PHE A 93 8.83 -6.30 -6.42
C PHE A 93 10.03 -5.73 -7.15
N VAL A 94 10.42 -4.51 -6.79
CA VAL A 94 11.59 -3.84 -7.36
C VAL A 94 12.71 -3.75 -6.34
N ASP A 95 13.94 -3.57 -6.84
CA ASP A 95 15.14 -3.57 -6.01
C ASP A 95 15.50 -2.18 -5.47
N SER A 96 14.86 -1.15 -5.96
CA SER A 96 15.16 0.22 -5.56
C SER A 96 13.88 0.96 -5.24
N LYS A 97 13.91 1.73 -4.14
CA LYS A 97 12.76 2.55 -3.76
C LYS A 97 12.40 3.58 -4.82
N TYR A 98 13.38 3.98 -5.62
CA TYR A 98 13.15 4.97 -6.68
C TYR A 98 12.33 4.42 -7.84
N ASN A 99 12.26 3.08 -7.94
CA ASN A 99 11.50 2.43 -8.99
C ASN A 99 10.11 2.01 -8.53
N ALA A 100 9.78 2.22 -7.26
CA ALA A 100 8.47 1.89 -6.73
C ALA A 100 7.44 2.92 -7.21
N GLY A 101 6.20 2.47 -7.36
CA GLY A 101 5.12 3.39 -7.71
C GLY A 101 4.01 2.72 -8.49
N TRP A 102 2.93 3.47 -8.67
CA TRP A 102 1.75 3.01 -9.36
C TRP A 102 1.94 3.06 -10.87
N GLU A 103 1.72 1.91 -11.51
CA GLU A 103 1.63 1.83 -12.97
C GLU A 103 0.18 2.00 -13.40
N ASN A 104 -0.75 1.42 -12.66
CA ASN A 104 -2.18 1.56 -12.92
C ASN A 104 -2.81 2.40 -11.80
N LYS A 105 -2.88 3.70 -12.02
CA LYS A 105 -3.35 4.63 -11.00
C LYS A 105 -4.83 4.47 -10.69
N SER A 106 -5.59 3.83 -11.55
CA SER A 106 -7.01 3.59 -11.29
C SER A 106 -7.24 2.65 -10.13
N LYS A 107 -6.22 1.88 -9.74
CA LYS A 107 -6.30 0.96 -8.61
C LYS A 107 -5.68 1.49 -7.33
N LYS A 108 -5.21 2.72 -7.35
CA LYS A 108 -4.53 3.32 -6.20
C LYS A 108 -5.41 3.34 -4.94
N HIS A 109 -6.71 3.46 -5.13
CA HIS A 109 -7.67 3.50 -4.03
C HIS A 109 -7.68 2.21 -3.21
N LEU A 110 -7.24 1.09 -3.78
CA LEU A 110 -7.24 -0.18 -3.07
C LEU A 110 -6.29 -0.18 -1.87
N MET A 111 -5.29 0.69 -1.89
CA MET A 111 -4.28 0.76 -0.84
C MET A 111 -4.46 1.96 0.09
N TYR A 112 -5.60 2.58 0.07
CA TYR A 112 -5.93 3.63 1.04
C TYR A 112 -6.59 3.06 2.28
#